data_6720ddb4ecfc1cdadea981a74b7e4f01
#
_entry.id   6720ddb4ecfc1cdadea981a74b7e4f01
#
_cell.length_a   1.000
_cell.length_b   1.000
_cell.length_c   1.000
_cell.angle_alpha   90.00
_cell.angle_beta   90.00
_cell.angle_gamma   90.00
#
_symmetry.space_group_name_H-M   'P 1'
#
loop_
_entity.id
_entity.type
_entity.pdbx_description
1 polymer ?
#
loop_
_entity_poly.entity_id
_entity_poly.type
_entity_poly.pdbx_seq_one_letter_code
_entity_poly.pdbx_strand_id
1 'polypeptide(L)'
;MVSKKIIIIGTTASNLYGFRKDFILSCLAQNYHVYAFVSEYTSEWLEKIKSLGVTLVTYKLSRGGLNPLADLGSTFQLIKKIKEIQPDIVFSYSTKPVIYATLAAYRTKVPYIYGMIEGL
;
A
#
# COMPACT_ATOMS: atom_id res chain seq x y z
N MET A 1 -20.50 14.29 3.73
CA MET A 1 -20.20 13.26 2.72
C MET A 1 -18.93 12.50 3.15
N VAL A 2 -19.03 11.19 3.23
CA VAL A 2 -17.89 10.36 3.64
C VAL A 2 -16.95 10.17 2.46
N SER A 3 -15.68 10.55 2.63
CA SER A 3 -14.68 10.35 1.59
C SER A 3 -14.38 8.87 1.41
N LYS A 4 -14.19 8.44 0.17
CA LYS A 4 -13.74 7.09 -0.10
C LYS A 4 -12.27 6.95 0.27
N LYS A 5 -11.89 5.77 0.70
CA LYS A 5 -10.53 5.46 1.13
C LYS A 5 -9.85 4.53 0.15
N ILE A 6 -8.64 4.87 -0.24
CA ILE A 6 -7.81 4.01 -1.07
C ILE A 6 -6.48 3.76 -0.37
N ILE A 7 -6.06 2.50 -0.36
CA ILE A 7 -4.74 2.10 0.11
C ILE A 7 -3.88 1.81 -1.11
N ILE A 8 -2.71 2.43 -1.17
CA ILE A 8 -1.71 2.17 -2.21
C ILE A 8 -0.53 1.48 -1.53
N ILE A 9 -0.25 0.24 -1.90
CA ILE A 9 0.78 -0.57 -1.26
C ILE A 9 1.94 -0.80 -2.20
N GLY A 10 3.11 -0.31 -1.81
CA GLY A 10 4.36 -0.54 -2.52
C GLY A 10 5.44 -1.04 -1.60
N THR A 11 6.68 -1.01 -2.05
CA THR A 11 7.83 -1.43 -1.25
C THR A 11 8.70 -0.23 -0.89
N THR A 12 9.36 0.35 -1.86
CA THR A 12 10.33 1.41 -1.65
C THR A 12 9.66 2.78 -1.68
N ALA A 13 9.89 3.59 -0.66
CA ALA A 13 9.30 4.92 -0.57
C ALA A 13 9.70 5.81 -1.75
N SER A 14 10.96 5.76 -2.18
CA SER A 14 11.42 6.54 -3.32
C SER A 14 10.69 6.16 -4.60
N ASN A 15 10.44 4.87 -4.83
CA ASN A 15 9.72 4.42 -6.01
C ASN A 15 8.24 4.83 -5.96
N LEU A 16 7.63 4.73 -4.79
CA LEU A 16 6.25 5.18 -4.62
C LEU A 16 6.13 6.66 -4.98
N TYR A 17 7.01 7.48 -4.45
CA TYR A 17 7.01 8.90 -4.76
C TYR A 17 7.28 9.16 -6.25
N GLY A 18 8.30 8.51 -6.80
CA GLY A 18 8.71 8.74 -8.18
C GLY A 18 7.71 8.27 -9.22
N PHE A 19 7.12 7.10 -9.04
CA PHE A 19 6.28 6.49 -10.06
C PHE A 19 4.79 6.62 -9.80
N ARG A 20 4.37 6.86 -8.54
CA ARG A 20 2.94 6.88 -8.19
C ARG A 20 2.45 8.25 -7.74
N LYS A 21 3.32 9.24 -7.73
CA LYS A 21 2.96 10.59 -7.29
C LYS A 21 1.76 11.15 -8.04
N ASP A 22 1.78 11.07 -9.36
CA ASP A 22 0.69 11.61 -10.17
C ASP A 22 -0.63 10.89 -9.92
N PHE A 23 -0.58 9.58 -9.76
CA PHE A 23 -1.77 8.80 -9.41
C PHE A 23 -2.31 9.20 -8.04
N ILE A 24 -1.42 9.36 -7.07
CA ILE A 24 -1.80 9.80 -5.72
C ILE A 24 -2.45 11.17 -5.76
N LEU A 25 -1.86 12.11 -6.49
CA LEU A 25 -2.41 13.46 -6.60
C LEU A 25 -3.78 13.46 -7.27
N SER A 26 -3.97 12.60 -8.28
CA SER A 26 -5.29 12.44 -8.93
C SER A 26 -6.34 11.92 -7.94
N CYS A 27 -5.98 10.94 -7.11
CA CYS A 27 -6.89 10.42 -6.10
C CYS A 27 -7.26 11.50 -5.09
N LEU A 28 -6.28 12.27 -4.62
CA LEU A 28 -6.53 13.35 -3.68
C LEU A 28 -7.42 14.42 -4.29
N ALA A 29 -7.21 14.75 -5.57
CA ALA A 29 -8.03 15.73 -6.27
C ALA A 29 -9.49 15.30 -6.38
N GLN A 30 -9.76 13.99 -6.35
CA GLN A 30 -11.10 13.44 -6.39
C GLN A 30 -11.68 13.17 -5.00
N ASN A 31 -11.07 13.75 -3.97
CA ASN A 31 -11.51 13.65 -2.59
C ASN A 31 -11.37 12.25 -1.98
N TYR A 32 -10.43 11.45 -2.48
CA TYR A 32 -10.09 10.19 -1.81
C TYR A 32 -9.19 10.47 -0.62
N HIS A 33 -9.40 9.74 0.45
CA HIS A 33 -8.41 9.68 1.54
C HIS A 33 -7.39 8.61 1.15
N VAL A 34 -6.16 9.01 0.88
CA VAL A 34 -5.12 8.11 0.38
C VAL A 34 -4.21 7.67 1.51
N TYR A 35 -4.05 6.34 1.63
CA TYR A 35 -3.10 5.74 2.55
C TYR A 35 -1.97 5.15 1.72
N ALA A 36 -0.74 5.55 1.99
CA ALA A 36 0.43 5.05 1.29
C ALA A 36 1.20 4.10 2.19
N PHE A 37 1.34 2.85 1.76
CA PHE A 37 2.05 1.80 2.51
C PHE A 37 3.41 1.56 1.88
N VAL A 38 4.47 1.67 2.69
CA VAL A 38 5.84 1.41 2.25
C VAL A 38 6.56 0.53 3.27
N SER A 39 7.48 -0.30 2.79
CA SER A 39 8.26 -1.22 3.63
C SER A 39 9.74 -0.87 3.66
N GLU A 40 10.25 -0.13 2.67
CA GLU A 40 11.64 0.31 2.61
C GLU A 40 11.68 1.82 2.47
N TYR A 41 12.33 2.50 3.44
CA TYR A 41 12.25 3.95 3.50
C TYR A 41 13.40 4.57 4.29
N THR A 42 13.61 5.87 4.05
CA THR A 42 14.40 6.74 4.92
C THR A 42 13.49 7.84 5.43
N SER A 43 13.89 8.51 6.49
CA SER A 43 13.10 9.62 7.04
C SER A 43 12.82 10.71 6.01
N GLU A 44 13.79 11.00 5.16
CA GLU A 44 13.66 12.01 4.11
C GLU A 44 12.53 11.66 3.13
N TRP A 45 12.48 10.42 2.65
CA TRP A 45 11.44 10.00 1.73
C TRP A 45 10.06 9.95 2.38
N LEU A 46 9.99 9.56 3.66
CA LEU A 46 8.72 9.58 4.39
C LEU A 46 8.16 11.00 4.47
N GLU A 47 9.00 11.98 4.74
CA GLU A 47 8.56 13.38 4.80
C GLU A 47 8.06 13.87 3.43
N LYS A 48 8.74 13.49 2.36
CA LYS A 48 8.31 13.86 1.01
C LYS A 48 6.94 13.28 0.68
N ILE A 49 6.70 12.02 1.03
CA ILE A 49 5.41 11.38 0.78
C ILE A 49 4.32 12.04 1.61
N LYS A 50 4.59 12.29 2.89
CA LYS A 50 3.61 12.96 3.75
C LYS A 50 3.22 14.33 3.22
N SER A 51 4.17 15.04 2.62
CA SER A 51 3.90 16.38 2.08
C SER A 51 2.88 16.39 0.95
N LEU A 52 2.60 15.22 0.36
CA LEU A 52 1.55 15.12 -0.66
C LEU A 52 0.13 15.20 -0.09
N GLY A 53 -0.02 14.98 1.21
CA GLY A 53 -1.33 14.99 1.85
C GLY A 53 -1.91 13.60 2.10
N VAL A 54 -1.06 12.57 2.09
CA VAL A 54 -1.50 11.19 2.33
C VAL A 54 -1.26 10.79 3.79
N THR A 55 -1.96 9.76 4.23
CA THR A 55 -1.64 9.10 5.49
C THR A 55 -0.62 8.01 5.21
N LEU A 56 0.55 8.14 5.80
CA LEU A 56 1.65 7.21 5.57
C LEU A 56 1.60 6.07 6.56
N VAL A 57 1.73 4.84 6.07
CA VAL A 57 1.76 3.65 6.91
C VAL A 57 2.97 2.82 6.49
N THR A 58 3.76 2.41 7.48
CA THR A 58 4.90 1.51 7.22
C THR A 58 4.51 0.09 7.60
N TYR A 59 5.08 -0.88 6.88
CA TYR A 59 4.87 -2.29 7.17
C TYR A 59 6.16 -3.05 6.91
N LYS A 60 6.23 -4.28 7.40
CA LYS A 60 7.40 -5.12 7.22
C LYS A 60 7.17 -6.14 6.11
N LEU A 61 8.16 -6.27 5.24
CA LEU A 61 8.14 -7.24 4.15
C LEU A 61 9.54 -7.83 4.06
N SER A 62 9.66 -9.16 4.07
CA SER A 62 10.95 -9.78 3.96
C SER A 62 11.54 -9.58 2.57
N ARG A 63 12.85 -9.31 2.51
CA ARG A 63 13.56 -9.16 1.25
C ARG A 63 13.94 -10.52 0.69
N GLY A 64 14.07 -10.57 -0.64
CA GLY A 64 14.54 -11.74 -1.32
C GLY A 64 13.45 -12.74 -1.61
N GLY A 65 13.84 -14.00 -1.72
CA GLY A 65 12.95 -15.07 -2.13
C GLY A 65 11.85 -15.39 -1.12
N LEU A 66 11.15 -16.47 -1.34
CA LEU A 66 10.05 -16.88 -0.50
C LEU A 66 10.54 -17.27 0.89
N ASN A 67 9.95 -16.67 1.90
CA ASN A 67 10.17 -17.02 3.29
C ASN A 67 8.80 -17.20 3.94
N PRO A 68 8.26 -18.44 3.97
CA PRO A 68 6.87 -18.64 4.38
C PRO A 68 6.50 -18.08 5.74
N LEU A 69 7.40 -18.19 6.72
CA LEU A 69 7.09 -17.69 8.07
C LEU A 69 7.06 -16.16 8.12
N ALA A 70 8.07 -15.51 7.52
CA ALA A 70 8.10 -14.05 7.48
C ALA A 70 6.98 -13.48 6.63
N ASP A 71 6.67 -14.14 5.51
CA ASP A 71 5.62 -13.70 4.60
C ASP A 71 4.23 -13.87 5.24
N LEU A 72 4.04 -14.90 6.04
CA LEU A 72 2.81 -15.08 6.79
C LEU A 72 2.62 -13.95 7.81
N GLY A 73 3.70 -13.56 8.50
CA GLY A 73 3.67 -12.43 9.43
C GLY A 73 3.33 -11.12 8.73
N SER A 74 3.91 -10.90 7.54
CA SER A 74 3.59 -9.72 6.73
C SER A 74 2.12 -9.70 6.32
N THR A 75 1.58 -10.85 5.94
CA THR A 75 0.17 -10.96 5.57
C THR A 75 -0.75 -10.64 6.74
N PHE A 76 -0.46 -11.17 7.92
CA PHE A 76 -1.25 -10.88 9.13
C PHE A 76 -1.19 -9.40 9.49
N GLN A 77 -0.02 -8.78 9.36
CA GLN A 77 0.15 -7.36 9.61
C GLN A 77 -0.72 -6.53 8.65
N LEU A 78 -0.71 -6.88 7.36
CA LEU A 78 -1.53 -6.20 6.37
C LEU A 78 -3.01 -6.39 6.64
N ILE A 79 -3.44 -7.61 6.99
CA ILE A 79 -4.83 -7.88 7.34
C ILE A 79 -5.28 -6.95 8.47
N LYS A 80 -4.48 -6.85 9.52
CA LYS A 80 -4.81 -6.01 10.67
C LYS A 80 -4.95 -4.53 10.27
N LYS A 81 -3.98 -4.02 9.51
CA LYS A 81 -3.99 -2.62 9.10
C LYS A 81 -5.14 -2.30 8.14
N ILE A 82 -5.38 -3.17 7.19
CA ILE A 82 -6.49 -2.99 6.24
C ILE A 82 -7.84 -3.03 6.97
N LYS A 83 -7.97 -3.96 7.91
CA LYS A 83 -9.19 -4.09 8.69
C LYS A 83 -9.47 -2.83 9.52
N GLU A 84 -8.43 -2.22 10.10
CA GLU A 84 -8.57 -0.99 10.86
C GLU A 84 -8.99 0.19 9.99
N ILE A 85 -8.48 0.27 8.77
CA ILE A 85 -8.75 1.38 7.85
C ILE A 85 -10.11 1.23 7.17
N GLN A 86 -10.50 0.02 6.84
CA GLN A 86 -11.72 -0.29 6.08
C GLN A 86 -11.77 0.49 4.76
N PRO A 87 -10.79 0.27 3.88
CA PRO A 87 -10.75 1.01 2.62
C PRO A 87 -11.81 0.52 1.63
N ASP A 88 -12.13 1.38 0.68
CA ASP A 88 -12.98 1.01 -0.46
C ASP A 88 -12.18 0.34 -1.56
N ILE A 89 -10.91 0.73 -1.70
CA ILE A 89 -10.02 0.25 -2.76
C ILE A 89 -8.66 -0.08 -2.16
N VAL A 90 -8.09 -1.22 -2.57
CA VAL A 90 -6.69 -1.55 -2.33
C VAL A 90 -6.00 -1.71 -3.68
N PHE A 91 -4.98 -0.90 -3.91
CA PHE A 91 -4.13 -0.97 -5.09
C PHE A 91 -2.72 -1.31 -4.66
N SER A 92 -2.19 -2.40 -5.20
CA SER A 92 -0.82 -2.84 -4.90
C SER A 92 -0.02 -3.00 -6.19
N TYR A 93 1.29 -2.85 -6.10
CA TYR A 93 2.18 -3.04 -7.23
C TYR A 93 3.48 -3.69 -6.76
N SER A 94 4.25 -4.22 -7.71
CA SER A 94 5.38 -5.12 -7.49
C SER A 94 4.89 -6.51 -7.08
N THR A 95 5.73 -7.53 -7.27
CA THR A 95 5.27 -8.92 -7.17
C THR A 95 4.84 -9.32 -5.76
N LYS A 96 5.71 -9.13 -4.77
CA LYS A 96 5.42 -9.54 -3.40
C LYS A 96 4.23 -8.79 -2.79
N PRO A 97 4.20 -7.45 -2.85
CA PRO A 97 3.04 -6.73 -2.32
C PRO A 97 1.72 -7.13 -2.98
N VAL A 98 1.72 -7.37 -4.31
CA VAL A 98 0.50 -7.78 -5.01
C VAL A 98 -0.04 -9.07 -4.42
N ILE A 99 0.82 -10.06 -4.20
CA ILE A 99 0.39 -11.35 -3.65
C ILE A 99 -0.23 -11.18 -2.26
N TYR A 100 0.51 -10.58 -1.34
CA TYR A 100 0.09 -10.54 0.06
C TYR A 100 -0.99 -9.49 0.33
N ALA A 101 -0.92 -8.34 -0.36
CA ALA A 101 -1.95 -7.33 -0.22
C ALA A 101 -3.29 -7.79 -0.81
N THR A 102 -3.25 -8.51 -1.94
CA THR A 102 -4.47 -9.05 -2.54
C THR A 102 -5.12 -10.07 -1.61
N LEU A 103 -4.32 -10.97 -1.03
CA LEU A 103 -4.84 -11.95 -0.07
C LEU A 103 -5.44 -11.26 1.16
N ALA A 104 -4.73 -10.26 1.71
CA ALA A 104 -5.19 -9.54 2.88
C ALA A 104 -6.47 -8.75 2.59
N ALA A 105 -6.53 -8.08 1.44
CA ALA A 105 -7.70 -7.32 1.04
C ALA A 105 -8.91 -8.21 0.78
N TYR A 106 -8.70 -9.34 0.13
CA TYR A 106 -9.76 -10.32 -0.09
C TYR A 106 -10.31 -10.85 1.23
N ARG A 107 -9.42 -11.18 2.16
CA ARG A 107 -9.79 -11.70 3.47
C ARG A 107 -10.60 -10.70 4.30
N THR A 108 -10.34 -9.42 4.12
CA THR A 108 -11.02 -8.34 4.83
C THR A 108 -12.21 -7.77 4.05
N LYS A 109 -12.56 -8.38 2.92
CA LYS A 109 -13.73 -8.03 2.10
C LYS A 109 -13.70 -6.60 1.54
N VAL A 110 -12.52 -6.16 1.10
CA VAL A 110 -12.39 -4.86 0.43
C VAL A 110 -13.17 -4.92 -0.89
N PRO A 111 -14.02 -3.93 -1.20
CA PRO A 111 -14.85 -3.98 -2.42
C PRO A 111 -14.09 -4.02 -3.74
N TYR A 112 -13.01 -3.25 -3.84
CA TYR A 112 -12.25 -3.17 -5.09
C TYR A 112 -10.78 -3.44 -4.81
N ILE A 113 -10.23 -4.46 -5.48
CA ILE A 113 -8.86 -4.91 -5.28
C ILE A 113 -8.16 -4.93 -6.63
N TYR A 114 -7.08 -4.15 -6.75
CA TYR A 114 -6.29 -4.06 -7.97
C TYR A 114 -4.84 -4.37 -7.68
N GLY A 115 -4.19 -5.09 -8.59
CA GLY A 115 -2.77 -5.38 -8.47
C GLY A 115 -2.08 -5.20 -9.80
N MET A 116 -0.87 -4.62 -9.78
CA MET A 116 -0.05 -4.45 -10.96
C MET A 116 1.29 -5.15 -10.76
N ILE A 117 1.57 -6.18 -11.55
CA ILE A 117 2.84 -6.89 -11.49
C ILE A 117 3.81 -6.24 -12.46
N GLU A 118 4.94 -5.80 -11.92
CA GLU A 118 5.98 -5.12 -12.68
C GLU A 118 7.30 -5.87 -12.56
N GLY A 119 8.16 -5.68 -13.55
CA GLY A 119 9.52 -6.20 -13.47
C GLY A 119 9.67 -7.69 -13.76
N LEU A 120 8.77 -8.24 -14.55
CA LEU A 120 8.91 -9.61 -15.01
C LEU A 120 9.99 -9.76 -16.06
#